data_8bd748b85e25b61551cf7458a6125763
#
_entry.id   8bd748b85e25b61551cf7458a6125763
#
_cell.length_a   1.000
_cell.length_b   1.000
_cell.length_c   1.000
_cell.angle_alpha   90.00
_cell.angle_beta   90.00
_cell.angle_gamma   90.00
#
_symmetry.space_group_name_H-M   'P 1'
#
loop_
_entity.id
_entity.type
_entity.pdbx_description
1 polymer ?
#
loop_
_entity_poly.entity_id
_entity_poly.type
_entity_poly.pdbx_seq_one_letter_code
_entity_poly.pdbx_strand_id
1 'polypeptide(L)'
;TPSASSAASDVYKRQVDSRGLPTESAWIVGRNSASQILDLYKQENGEDLENIAISVWATSTMRNGGEDICQILYLLGVQPIWDGPSRRVIDLEIIPLSILDRPRVDVTLRISGMFRDAFPQLVKLTSKAINLVSNLNENDIFNPLARALKEGDPINRIFGSAPGSYGAGLQELISNSNWENIDDFGESFLNW
;
A
#
# COMPACT_ATOMS: atom_id res chain seq x y z
N THR A 1 8.24 -19.07 39.04
CA THR A 1 7.16 -18.55 38.21
C THR A 1 7.36 -17.06 38.00
N PRO A 2 7.51 -16.57 36.74
CA PRO A 2 7.56 -15.13 36.49
C PRO A 2 6.28 -14.47 36.98
N SER A 3 6.39 -13.35 37.69
CA SER A 3 5.22 -12.63 38.17
C SER A 3 4.36 -12.16 37.00
N ALA A 4 3.04 -12.14 37.17
CA ALA A 4 2.09 -11.66 36.15
C ALA A 4 2.45 -10.26 35.59
N SER A 5 3.12 -9.45 36.40
CA SER A 5 3.64 -8.12 36.05
C SER A 5 4.74 -8.15 34.98
N SER A 6 5.65 -9.16 34.99
CA SER A 6 6.72 -9.26 33.99
C SER A 6 6.18 -9.75 32.64
N ALA A 7 5.23 -10.70 32.65
CA ALA A 7 4.59 -11.17 31.43
C ALA A 7 3.76 -10.08 30.73
N ALA A 8 3.01 -9.28 31.49
CA ALA A 8 2.28 -8.14 30.95
C ALA A 8 3.21 -7.05 30.36
N SER A 9 4.35 -6.79 31.01
CA SER A 9 5.37 -5.88 30.52
C SER A 9 6.02 -6.38 29.22
N ASP A 10 6.26 -7.68 29.09
CA ASP A 10 6.86 -8.27 27.88
C ASP A 10 5.88 -8.28 26.70
N VAL A 11 4.59 -8.51 26.95
CA VAL A 11 3.54 -8.38 25.93
C VAL A 11 3.42 -6.93 25.45
N TYR A 12 3.45 -5.97 26.37
CA TYR A 12 3.38 -4.55 26.02
C TYR A 12 4.58 -4.09 25.18
N LYS A 13 5.78 -4.58 25.49
CA LYS A 13 7.02 -4.27 24.73
C LYS A 13 7.03 -4.86 23.31
N ARG A 14 6.20 -5.84 23.04
CA ARG A 14 6.07 -6.48 21.71
C ARG A 14 4.94 -5.92 20.87
N GLN A 15 4.20 -4.94 21.38
CA GLN A 15 3.16 -4.26 20.60
C GLN A 15 3.79 -3.28 19.62
N VAL A 16 3.42 -3.40 18.35
CA VAL A 16 3.78 -2.41 17.33
C VAL A 16 2.93 -1.17 17.55
N ASP A 17 3.56 -0.02 17.81
CA ASP A 17 2.82 1.26 17.77
C ASP A 17 2.47 1.59 16.32
N SER A 18 1.27 1.19 15.92
CA SER A 18 0.77 1.42 14.56
C SER A 18 0.72 2.89 14.17
N ARG A 19 0.72 3.81 15.16
CA ARG A 19 0.68 5.27 14.93
C ARG A 19 2.03 5.83 14.44
N GLY A 20 3.13 5.09 14.65
CA GLY A 20 4.46 5.44 14.16
C GLY A 20 4.75 4.90 12.75
N LEU A 21 3.76 4.31 12.07
CA LEU A 21 3.91 3.79 10.71
C LEU A 21 3.36 4.78 9.67
N PRO A 22 3.98 4.82 8.48
CA PRO A 22 5.25 4.22 8.09
C PRO A 22 6.44 4.94 8.76
N THR A 23 7.53 4.20 9.00
CA THR A 23 8.74 4.76 9.61
C THR A 23 9.64 5.44 8.57
N GLU A 24 10.52 6.35 9.01
CA GLU A 24 11.53 6.99 8.14
C GLU A 24 12.50 5.97 7.52
N SER A 25 12.86 4.92 8.26
CA SER A 25 13.70 3.83 7.74
C SER A 25 12.98 3.02 6.66
N ALA A 26 11.68 2.74 6.87
CA ALA A 26 10.85 2.08 5.87
C ALA A 26 10.70 2.92 4.58
N TRP A 27 10.71 4.25 4.71
CA TRP A 27 10.70 5.15 3.54
C TRP A 27 11.93 4.94 2.65
N ILE A 28 13.11 4.83 3.23
CA ILE A 28 14.36 4.62 2.47
C ILE A 28 14.28 3.30 1.70
N VAL A 29 13.85 2.22 2.36
CA VAL A 29 13.74 0.89 1.75
C VAL A 29 12.64 0.86 0.69
N GLY A 30 11.45 1.34 1.02
CA GLY A 30 10.30 1.36 0.10
C GLY A 30 10.56 2.18 -1.15
N ARG A 31 11.21 3.35 -1.03
CA ARG A 31 11.64 4.16 -2.17
C ARG A 31 12.62 3.42 -3.07
N ASN A 32 13.63 2.78 -2.49
CA ASN A 32 14.62 2.02 -3.25
C ASN A 32 13.98 0.82 -3.96
N SER A 33 13.07 0.12 -3.29
CA SER A 33 12.32 -0.99 -3.87
C SER A 33 11.45 -0.52 -5.06
N ALA A 34 10.76 0.60 -4.90
CA ALA A 34 9.99 1.19 -5.99
C ALA A 34 10.87 1.56 -7.19
N SER A 35 12.04 2.19 -6.96
CA SER A 35 12.98 2.53 -8.03
C SER A 35 13.45 1.30 -8.79
N GLN A 36 13.77 0.22 -8.08
CA GLN A 36 14.19 -1.04 -8.71
C GLN A 36 13.09 -1.65 -9.60
N ILE A 37 11.83 -1.61 -9.15
CA ILE A 37 10.69 -2.09 -9.96
C ILE A 37 10.57 -1.26 -11.25
N LEU A 38 10.66 0.05 -11.14
CA LEU A 38 10.56 0.96 -12.28
C LEU A 38 11.68 0.73 -13.29
N ASP A 39 12.92 0.60 -12.79
CA ASP A 39 14.10 0.34 -13.62
C ASP A 39 13.99 -1.02 -14.33
N LEU A 40 13.58 -2.06 -13.61
CA LEU A 40 13.40 -3.39 -14.16
C LEU A 40 12.30 -3.39 -15.24
N TYR A 41 11.15 -2.80 -14.95
CA TYR A 41 10.05 -2.73 -15.91
C TYR A 41 10.48 -2.00 -17.19
N LYS A 42 11.16 -0.87 -17.04
CA LYS A 42 11.66 -0.09 -18.19
C LYS A 42 12.71 -0.84 -19.01
N GLN A 43 13.58 -1.62 -18.35
CA GLN A 43 14.55 -2.48 -19.05
C GLN A 43 13.90 -3.61 -19.85
N GLU A 44 12.84 -4.20 -19.30
CA GLU A 44 12.14 -5.32 -19.91
C GLU A 44 11.16 -4.89 -21.03
N ASN A 45 10.49 -3.75 -20.85
CA ASN A 45 9.38 -3.33 -21.73
C ASN A 45 9.75 -2.15 -22.64
N GLY A 46 10.81 -1.40 -22.34
CA GLY A 46 11.24 -0.23 -23.10
C GLY A 46 10.40 1.03 -22.86
N GLU A 47 9.47 0.99 -21.92
CA GLU A 47 8.55 2.10 -21.57
C GLU A 47 8.44 2.28 -20.06
N ASP A 48 7.90 3.43 -19.64
CA ASP A 48 7.67 3.70 -18.23
C ASP A 48 6.43 2.95 -17.70
N LEU A 49 6.50 2.47 -16.45
CA LEU A 49 5.37 1.81 -15.79
C LEU A 49 4.26 2.81 -15.52
N GLU A 50 3.08 2.62 -16.09
CA GLU A 50 1.92 3.49 -15.90
C GLU A 50 1.03 3.07 -14.73
N ASN A 51 0.84 1.77 -14.53
CA ASN A 51 -0.02 1.24 -13.47
C ASN A 51 0.51 -0.05 -12.86
N ILE A 52 0.19 -0.28 -11.58
CA ILE A 52 0.59 -1.49 -10.87
C ILE A 52 -0.44 -1.85 -9.79
N ALA A 53 -0.65 -3.15 -9.57
CA ALA A 53 -1.41 -3.65 -8.44
C ALA A 53 -0.48 -4.22 -7.37
N ILE A 54 -0.67 -3.83 -6.11
CA ILE A 54 0.15 -4.27 -4.98
C ILE A 54 -0.73 -4.88 -3.90
N SER A 55 -0.40 -6.11 -3.49
CA SER A 55 -1.04 -6.78 -2.34
C SER A 55 -0.36 -6.37 -1.04
N VAL A 56 -1.14 -5.88 -0.08
CA VAL A 56 -0.65 -5.38 1.22
C VAL A 56 -1.17 -6.25 2.37
N TRP A 57 -0.23 -6.80 3.14
CA TRP A 57 -0.53 -7.70 4.25
C TRP A 57 -0.14 -7.08 5.59
N ALA A 58 -1.04 -7.17 6.58
CA ALA A 58 -0.80 -6.63 7.92
C ALA A 58 0.48 -7.16 8.57
N THR A 59 0.76 -8.45 8.43
CA THR A 59 1.93 -9.09 9.04
C THR A 59 3.25 -8.60 8.45
N SER A 60 3.32 -8.33 7.16
CA SER A 60 4.46 -7.68 6.50
C SER A 60 4.64 -6.27 7.04
N THR A 61 3.59 -5.46 7.00
CA THR A 61 3.60 -4.07 7.47
C THR A 61 4.06 -3.94 8.92
N MET A 62 3.64 -4.87 9.82
CA MET A 62 4.10 -4.90 11.21
C MET A 62 5.60 -5.15 11.34
N ARG A 63 6.15 -6.03 10.50
CA ARG A 63 7.56 -6.43 10.58
C ARG A 63 8.51 -5.44 9.93
N ASN A 64 8.12 -4.87 8.80
CA ASN A 64 8.98 -4.00 8.00
C ASN A 64 8.78 -2.50 8.27
N GLY A 65 7.89 -2.14 9.20
CA GLY A 65 7.66 -0.74 9.52
C GLY A 65 6.87 0.04 8.45
N GLY A 66 6.19 -0.64 7.53
CA GLY A 66 5.37 -0.03 6.49
C GLY A 66 6.11 0.23 5.18
N GLU A 67 7.11 -0.57 4.84
CA GLU A 67 7.87 -0.46 3.57
C GLU A 67 6.95 -0.51 2.35
N ASP A 68 5.95 -1.42 2.37
CA ASP A 68 4.98 -1.55 1.28
C ASP A 68 4.21 -0.23 1.03
N ILE A 69 3.82 0.44 2.11
CA ILE A 69 3.12 1.73 2.03
C ILE A 69 4.06 2.82 1.51
N CYS A 70 5.31 2.83 1.95
CA CYS A 70 6.33 3.77 1.46
C CYS A 70 6.61 3.58 -0.04
N GLN A 71 6.68 2.34 -0.49
CA GLN A 71 6.80 1.99 -1.90
C GLN A 71 5.64 2.55 -2.72
N ILE A 72 4.41 2.34 -2.26
CA ILE A 72 3.19 2.86 -2.89
C ILE A 72 3.21 4.38 -2.97
N LEU A 73 3.53 5.06 -1.86
CA LEU A 73 3.59 6.52 -1.81
C LEU A 73 4.63 7.06 -2.79
N TYR A 74 5.81 6.43 -2.86
CA TYR A 74 6.85 6.86 -3.81
C TYR A 74 6.46 6.62 -5.26
N LEU A 75 5.80 5.50 -5.59
CA LEU A 75 5.27 5.23 -6.93
C LEU A 75 4.25 6.30 -7.36
N LEU A 76 3.35 6.69 -6.48
CA LEU A 76 2.43 7.83 -6.67
C LEU A 76 3.16 9.18 -6.80
N GLY A 77 4.42 9.28 -6.38
CA GLY A 77 5.19 10.51 -6.34
C GLY A 77 4.82 11.41 -5.16
N VAL A 78 4.59 10.83 -4.00
CA VAL A 78 4.24 11.49 -2.74
C VAL A 78 5.22 11.04 -1.67
N GLN A 79 5.64 11.94 -0.77
CA GLN A 79 6.45 11.61 0.38
C GLN A 79 5.78 11.94 1.70
N PRO A 80 5.96 11.12 2.75
CA PRO A 80 5.49 11.43 4.10
C PRO A 80 6.31 12.56 4.73
N ILE A 81 5.65 13.38 5.54
CA ILE A 81 6.29 14.37 6.43
C ILE A 81 6.15 13.85 7.85
N TRP A 82 7.29 13.65 8.52
CA TRP A 82 7.32 13.18 9.92
C TRP A 82 7.50 14.34 10.89
N ASP A 83 6.81 14.24 12.02
CA ASP A 83 7.08 15.09 13.17
C ASP A 83 8.33 14.59 13.91
N GLY A 84 9.34 15.43 14.08
CA GLY A 84 10.63 15.07 14.67
C GLY A 84 10.52 14.40 16.04
N PRO A 85 9.79 15.00 17.02
CA PRO A 85 9.67 14.44 18.36
C PRO A 85 8.87 13.13 18.42
N SER A 86 7.73 13.05 17.75
CA SER A 86 6.83 11.88 17.81
C SER A 86 7.15 10.81 16.77
N ARG A 87 7.94 11.14 15.77
CA ARG A 87 8.25 10.29 14.60
C ARG A 87 7.01 9.77 13.87
N ARG A 88 5.89 10.49 13.99
CA ARG A 88 4.64 10.16 13.31
C ARG A 88 4.53 10.92 12.01
N VAL A 89 3.91 10.31 11.02
CA VAL A 89 3.54 11.01 9.79
C VAL A 89 2.43 12.01 10.13
N ILE A 90 2.69 13.28 9.88
CA ILE A 90 1.76 14.38 10.12
C ILE A 90 1.11 14.89 8.84
N ASP A 91 1.80 14.75 7.70
CA ASP A 91 1.29 15.18 6.41
C ASP A 91 1.96 14.40 5.25
N LEU A 92 1.51 14.71 4.05
CA LEU A 92 2.07 14.23 2.78
C LEU A 92 2.47 15.42 1.92
N GLU A 93 3.59 15.29 1.24
CA GLU A 93 4.09 16.26 0.28
C GLU A 93 4.17 15.65 -1.11
N ILE A 94 3.72 16.41 -2.11
CA ILE A 94 3.87 16.02 -3.52
C ILE A 94 5.33 16.23 -3.94
N ILE A 95 5.93 15.18 -4.47
CA ILE A 95 7.25 15.28 -5.11
C ILE A 95 7.03 15.89 -6.51
N PRO A 96 7.60 17.06 -6.80
CA PRO A 96 7.48 17.67 -8.13
C PRO A 96 8.04 16.74 -9.22
N LEU A 97 7.43 16.75 -10.40
CA LEU A 97 7.90 15.95 -11.55
C LEU A 97 9.36 16.20 -11.91
N SER A 98 9.84 17.43 -11.73
CA SER A 98 11.24 17.81 -11.96
C SER A 98 12.24 17.15 -11.00
N ILE A 99 11.78 16.70 -9.83
CA ILE A 99 12.58 15.95 -8.84
C ILE A 99 12.35 14.45 -8.98
N LEU A 100 11.12 14.07 -9.31
CA LEU A 100 10.74 12.67 -9.52
C LEU A 100 11.46 12.07 -10.74
N ASP A 101 11.70 12.89 -11.77
CA ASP A 101 12.36 12.56 -13.05
C ASP A 101 11.73 11.36 -13.80
N ARG A 102 10.43 11.16 -13.61
CA ARG A 102 9.63 10.11 -14.23
C ARG A 102 8.14 10.44 -14.14
N PRO A 103 7.29 9.77 -14.93
CA PRO A 103 5.84 9.80 -14.70
C PRO A 103 5.46 9.26 -13.32
N ARG A 104 4.31 9.67 -12.81
CA ARG A 104 3.66 9.04 -11.66
C ARG A 104 3.11 7.68 -12.08
N VAL A 105 2.90 6.80 -11.12
CA VAL A 105 2.30 5.50 -11.36
C VAL A 105 0.92 5.47 -10.72
N ASP A 106 -0.09 4.99 -11.43
CA ASP A 106 -1.40 4.67 -10.86
C ASP A 106 -1.30 3.35 -10.08
N VAL A 107 -1.50 3.41 -8.77
CA VAL A 107 -1.29 2.25 -7.89
C VAL A 107 -2.61 1.77 -7.33
N THR A 108 -2.97 0.53 -7.63
CA THR A 108 -4.11 -0.16 -7.03
C THR A 108 -3.66 -1.05 -5.88
N LEU A 109 -4.28 -0.90 -4.71
CA LEU A 109 -3.97 -1.68 -3.52
C LEU A 109 -5.00 -2.78 -3.31
N ARG A 110 -4.53 -4.00 -3.12
CA ARG A 110 -5.30 -5.10 -2.57
C ARG A 110 -4.90 -5.31 -1.12
N ILE A 111 -5.72 -4.85 -0.18
CA ILE A 111 -5.42 -4.95 1.26
C ILE A 111 -6.09 -6.16 1.89
N SER A 112 -5.41 -6.82 2.82
CA SER A 112 -6.02 -7.88 3.63
C SER A 112 -7.01 -7.32 4.65
N GLY A 113 -8.00 -8.12 5.06
CA GLY A 113 -8.96 -7.72 6.10
C GLY A 113 -8.26 -7.35 7.42
N MET A 114 -7.21 -8.07 7.80
CA MET A 114 -6.39 -7.74 8.96
C MET A 114 -5.66 -6.40 8.80
N PHE A 115 -5.17 -6.06 7.60
CA PHE A 115 -4.55 -4.76 7.34
C PHE A 115 -5.57 -3.63 7.51
N ARG A 116 -6.75 -3.78 6.94
CA ARG A 116 -7.85 -2.80 7.08
C ARG A 116 -8.14 -2.49 8.55
N ASP A 117 -8.22 -3.53 9.38
CA ASP A 117 -8.65 -3.41 10.78
C ASP A 117 -7.51 -2.95 11.70
N ALA A 118 -6.28 -3.41 11.47
CA ALA A 118 -5.11 -3.07 12.29
C ALA A 118 -4.50 -1.69 11.93
N PHE A 119 -4.63 -1.25 10.66
CA PHE A 119 -3.97 -0.06 10.14
C PHE A 119 -4.91 0.92 9.42
N PRO A 120 -6.06 1.29 10.00
CA PRO A 120 -7.00 2.21 9.34
C PRO A 120 -6.37 3.58 9.03
N GLN A 121 -5.35 3.99 9.80
CA GLN A 121 -4.60 5.22 9.54
C GLN A 121 -3.76 5.13 8.26
N LEU A 122 -3.19 3.95 7.93
CA LEU A 122 -2.45 3.76 6.69
C LEU A 122 -3.37 3.73 5.47
N VAL A 123 -4.56 3.14 5.62
CA VAL A 123 -5.61 3.20 4.58
C VAL A 123 -5.99 4.67 4.31
N LYS A 124 -6.22 5.46 5.35
CA LYS A 124 -6.52 6.90 5.21
C LYS A 124 -5.37 7.67 4.59
N LEU A 125 -4.12 7.38 5.00
CA LEU A 125 -2.93 8.02 4.47
C LEU A 125 -2.79 7.77 2.97
N THR A 126 -2.95 6.52 2.53
CA THR A 126 -2.88 6.14 1.12
C THR A 126 -4.04 6.73 0.32
N SER A 127 -5.26 6.73 0.87
CA SER A 127 -6.41 7.40 0.24
C SER A 127 -6.17 8.90 0.07
N LYS A 128 -5.53 9.55 1.06
CA LYS A 128 -5.13 10.97 0.96
C LYS A 128 -4.12 11.18 -0.16
N ALA A 129 -3.12 10.31 -0.29
CA ALA A 129 -2.12 10.38 -1.37
C ALA A 129 -2.76 10.25 -2.75
N ILE A 130 -3.65 9.27 -2.94
CA ILE A 130 -4.40 9.07 -4.18
C ILE A 130 -5.20 10.34 -4.53
N ASN A 131 -5.93 10.89 -3.57
CA ASN A 131 -6.70 12.13 -3.78
C ASN A 131 -5.81 13.33 -4.09
N LEU A 132 -4.65 13.47 -3.46
CA LEU A 132 -3.71 14.55 -3.77
C LEU A 132 -3.22 14.47 -5.21
N VAL A 133 -2.78 13.27 -5.64
CA VAL A 133 -2.22 13.06 -6.99
C VAL A 133 -3.30 13.19 -8.08
N SER A 134 -4.52 12.71 -7.81
CA SER A 134 -5.62 12.78 -8.76
C SER A 134 -6.08 14.20 -9.08
N ASN A 135 -5.86 15.14 -8.17
CA ASN A 135 -6.24 16.56 -8.33
C ASN A 135 -5.11 17.44 -8.88
N LEU A 136 -3.95 16.86 -9.20
CA LEU A 136 -2.85 17.65 -9.79
C LEU A 136 -3.17 18.05 -11.23
N ASN A 137 -2.90 19.30 -11.55
CA ASN A 137 -3.01 19.80 -12.93
C ASN A 137 -1.70 19.52 -13.67
N GLU A 138 -1.47 18.26 -13.99
CA GLU A 138 -0.31 17.78 -14.74
C GLU A 138 -0.74 17.27 -16.12
N ASN A 139 0.23 17.16 -17.05
CA ASN A 139 -0.04 16.52 -18.33
C ASN A 139 -0.36 15.04 -18.14
N ASP A 140 -1.33 14.54 -18.87
CA ASP A 140 -1.88 13.18 -18.77
C ASP A 140 -0.80 12.09 -18.97
N ILE A 141 0.25 12.37 -19.75
CA ILE A 141 1.39 11.47 -19.95
C ILE A 141 2.17 11.25 -18.63
N PHE A 142 2.24 12.28 -17.77
CA PHE A 142 3.00 12.24 -16.52
C PHE A 142 2.15 11.85 -15.31
N ASN A 143 0.80 11.80 -15.46
CA ASN A 143 -0.09 11.44 -14.38
C ASN A 143 -1.20 10.49 -14.87
N PRO A 144 -0.88 9.19 -15.01
CA PRO A 144 -1.83 8.17 -15.44
C PRO A 144 -3.08 8.08 -14.57
N LEU A 145 -2.96 8.29 -13.25
CA LEU A 145 -4.11 8.30 -12.35
C LEU A 145 -5.11 9.43 -12.70
N ALA A 146 -4.62 10.65 -12.89
CA ALA A 146 -5.49 11.77 -13.26
C ALA A 146 -6.08 11.58 -14.66
N ARG A 147 -5.34 10.98 -15.60
CA ARG A 147 -5.83 10.60 -16.94
C ARG A 147 -7.00 9.60 -16.84
N ALA A 148 -6.81 8.50 -16.12
CA ALA A 148 -7.83 7.46 -15.95
C ALA A 148 -9.14 8.03 -15.38
N LEU A 149 -9.06 8.95 -14.41
CA LEU A 149 -10.25 9.62 -13.87
C LEU A 149 -10.97 10.50 -14.89
N LYS A 150 -10.24 11.19 -15.76
CA LYS A 150 -10.83 11.97 -16.86
C LYS A 150 -11.53 11.08 -17.90
N GLU A 151 -11.03 9.87 -18.08
CA GLU A 151 -11.59 8.84 -18.94
C GLU A 151 -12.81 8.13 -18.34
N GLY A 152 -13.10 8.37 -17.06
CA GLY A 152 -14.30 7.87 -16.37
C GLY A 152 -14.05 6.75 -15.36
N ASP A 153 -12.80 6.42 -15.10
CA ASP A 153 -12.46 5.44 -14.07
C ASP A 153 -12.82 5.95 -12.67
N PRO A 154 -13.22 5.06 -11.76
CA PRO A 154 -13.48 5.44 -10.38
C PRO A 154 -12.16 5.84 -9.67
N ILE A 155 -12.24 6.80 -8.75
CA ILE A 155 -11.09 7.20 -7.93
C ILE A 155 -10.62 6.10 -6.96
N ASN A 156 -11.46 5.11 -6.71
CA ASN A 156 -11.17 4.06 -5.75
C ASN A 156 -10.04 3.17 -6.25
N ARG A 157 -8.93 3.16 -5.51
CA ARG A 157 -7.73 2.35 -5.79
C ARG A 157 -7.39 1.42 -4.63
N ILE A 158 -8.25 1.34 -3.59
CA ILE A 158 -8.03 0.47 -2.43
C ILE A 158 -9.17 -0.53 -2.37
N PHE A 159 -8.84 -1.79 -2.52
CA PHE A 159 -9.76 -2.92 -2.54
C PHE A 159 -9.39 -3.91 -1.43
N GLY A 160 -10.38 -4.54 -0.85
CA GLY A 160 -10.18 -5.53 0.21
C GLY A 160 -11.49 -6.21 0.58
N SER A 161 -11.41 -7.28 1.37
CA SER A 161 -12.58 -7.99 1.84
C SER A 161 -13.51 -7.11 2.68
N ALA A 162 -14.79 -7.42 2.68
CA ALA A 162 -15.79 -6.74 3.49
C ALA A 162 -15.43 -6.73 4.99
N PRO A 163 -15.93 -5.75 5.78
CA PRO A 163 -15.75 -5.76 7.22
C PRO A 163 -16.18 -7.09 7.86
N GLY A 164 -15.33 -7.63 8.74
CA GLY A 164 -15.54 -8.94 9.36
C GLY A 164 -15.12 -10.16 8.54
N SER A 165 -14.71 -9.95 7.28
CA SER A 165 -14.18 -11.01 6.43
C SER A 165 -12.65 -10.98 6.40
N TYR A 166 -12.04 -12.16 6.52
CA TYR A 166 -10.59 -12.35 6.56
C TYR A 166 -10.16 -13.43 5.58
N GLY A 167 -8.89 -13.45 5.21
CA GLY A 167 -8.35 -14.39 4.25
C GLY A 167 -8.27 -13.78 2.84
N ALA A 168 -8.32 -14.66 1.84
CA ALA A 168 -8.21 -14.30 0.43
C ALA A 168 -9.39 -14.82 -0.42
N GLY A 169 -10.53 -15.14 0.22
CA GLY A 169 -11.70 -15.70 -0.46
C GLY A 169 -11.59 -17.18 -0.82
N LEU A 170 -10.45 -17.80 -0.57
CA LEU A 170 -10.16 -19.16 -1.03
C LEU A 170 -10.64 -20.27 -0.07
N GLN A 171 -10.90 -19.94 1.19
CA GLN A 171 -11.19 -20.92 2.24
C GLN A 171 -12.49 -21.69 1.98
N GLU A 172 -13.53 -21.00 1.52
CA GLU A 172 -14.81 -21.61 1.20
C GLU A 172 -14.68 -22.54 -0.01
N LEU A 173 -13.96 -22.11 -1.04
CA LEU A 173 -13.66 -22.89 -2.24
C LEU A 173 -12.96 -24.21 -1.87
N ILE A 174 -11.91 -24.11 -1.03
CA ILE A 174 -11.12 -25.27 -0.58
C ILE A 174 -11.96 -26.19 0.31
N SER A 175 -12.69 -25.64 1.28
CA SER A 175 -13.45 -26.43 2.25
C SER A 175 -14.60 -27.21 1.61
N ASN A 176 -15.21 -26.66 0.58
CA ASN A 176 -16.32 -27.28 -0.12
C ASN A 176 -15.87 -28.10 -1.34
N SER A 177 -14.56 -28.16 -1.62
CA SER A 177 -13.98 -28.80 -2.83
C SER A 177 -14.66 -28.34 -4.13
N ASN A 178 -15.07 -27.07 -4.17
CA ASN A 178 -15.87 -26.51 -5.25
C ASN A 178 -14.99 -25.76 -6.27
N TRP A 179 -13.95 -26.45 -6.76
CA TRP A 179 -13.02 -25.94 -7.77
C TRP A 179 -12.64 -27.09 -8.75
N GLU A 180 -12.46 -26.73 -10.02
CA GLU A 180 -12.13 -27.65 -11.08
C GLU A 180 -10.69 -27.44 -11.59
N ASN A 181 -10.23 -26.19 -11.56
CA ASN A 181 -8.91 -25.80 -12.06
C ASN A 181 -8.30 -24.65 -11.22
N ILE A 182 -7.06 -24.28 -11.55
CA ILE A 182 -6.33 -23.24 -10.82
C ILE A 182 -6.90 -21.84 -11.03
N ASP A 183 -7.59 -21.59 -12.14
CA ASP A 183 -8.15 -20.30 -12.49
C ASP A 183 -9.32 -19.94 -11.57
N ASP A 184 -10.06 -20.94 -11.06
CA ASP A 184 -11.15 -20.76 -10.08
C ASP A 184 -10.65 -20.08 -8.81
N PHE A 185 -9.40 -20.37 -8.40
CA PHE A 185 -8.76 -19.69 -7.26
C PHE A 185 -8.43 -18.23 -7.59
N GLY A 186 -7.97 -17.97 -8.81
CA GLY A 186 -7.71 -16.61 -9.30
C GLY A 186 -8.99 -15.77 -9.34
N GLU A 187 -10.06 -16.29 -9.92
CA GLU A 187 -11.36 -15.64 -9.96
C GLU A 187 -11.94 -15.39 -8.56
N SER A 188 -11.87 -16.38 -7.68
CA SER A 188 -12.32 -16.23 -6.30
C SER A 188 -11.52 -15.14 -5.57
N PHE A 189 -10.20 -15.07 -5.80
CA PHE A 189 -9.36 -14.02 -5.21
C PHE A 189 -9.70 -12.63 -5.75
N LEU A 190 -9.99 -12.49 -7.03
CA LEU A 190 -10.33 -11.20 -7.64
C LEU A 190 -11.71 -10.70 -7.22
N ASN A 191 -12.65 -11.61 -6.98
CA ASN A 191 -14.02 -11.30 -6.59
C ASN A 191 -14.22 -11.14 -5.08
N TRP A 192 -13.22 -11.46 -4.25
CA TRP A 192 -13.25 -11.36 -2.79
C TRP A 192 -13.01 -9.87 -2.29
#